data_02bae280f28037e53dff426191684eef
#
_entry.id   02bae280f28037e53dff426191684eef
#
_cell.length_a   1.000
_cell.length_b   1.000
_cell.length_c   1.000
_cell.angle_alpha   90.00
_cell.angle_beta   90.00
_cell.angle_gamma   90.00
#
_symmetry.space_group_name_H-M   'P 1'
#
loop_
_entity.id
_entity.type
_entity.pdbx_description
1 polymer ?
#
loop_
_entity_poly.entity_id
_entity_poly.type
_entity_poly.pdbx_seq_one_letter_code
_entity_poly.pdbx_strand_id
1 'polypeptide(L)'
;MELEGGAGLALRRAERSDVPLVLRFIRELARYEQMEDQVVADEATLERELFDERGAEVLLAEKDGEPVGFALYFHNFSTFLGRRGIYLEDLYVRPEARGQGVGTALIRELARLAAERGCGRLEWWCLDWNEPSIRFYRGLGAEPMDEWTVYRVSGDALGRLAGQERGR
;
A
#
# COMPACT_ATOMS: atom_id res chain seq x y z
N MET A 1 6.99 -14.46 13.51
CA MET A 1 6.68 -15.62 12.65
C MET A 1 7.48 -15.47 11.37
N GLU A 2 8.47 -16.32 11.19
CA GLU A 2 9.24 -16.34 9.93
C GLU A 2 8.34 -16.95 8.86
N LEU A 3 7.84 -16.12 7.97
CA LEU A 3 7.17 -16.59 6.77
C LEU A 3 8.24 -16.99 5.75
N GLU A 4 8.03 -18.09 5.04
CA GLU A 4 8.93 -18.64 4.01
C GLU A 4 9.19 -17.63 2.88
N GLY A 5 10.09 -16.74 3.14
CA GLY A 5 10.77 -15.90 2.16
C GLY A 5 12.24 -16.03 2.48
N GLY A 6 13.10 -16.32 1.54
CA GLY A 6 14.53 -16.66 1.66
C GLY A 6 15.21 -16.36 3.01
N ALA A 7 16.26 -17.06 3.32
CA ALA A 7 16.97 -16.93 4.59
C ALA A 7 17.15 -15.45 4.99
N GLY A 8 16.72 -15.08 6.20
CA GLY A 8 16.87 -13.73 6.75
C GLY A 8 15.74 -12.73 6.47
N LEU A 9 14.67 -13.12 5.75
CA LEU A 9 13.52 -12.24 5.52
C LEU A 9 12.51 -12.36 6.67
N ALA A 10 12.14 -11.23 7.27
CA ALA A 10 11.11 -11.13 8.28
C ALA A 10 10.07 -10.06 7.91
N LEU A 11 8.80 -10.31 8.21
CA LEU A 11 7.73 -9.36 8.09
C LEU A 11 7.20 -9.01 9.47
N ARG A 12 6.95 -7.73 9.72
CA ARG A 12 6.34 -7.26 10.96
C ARG A 12 5.39 -6.10 10.72
N ARG A 13 4.46 -5.90 11.63
CA ARG A 13 3.64 -4.67 11.63
C ARG A 13 4.50 -3.48 12.03
N ALA A 14 4.25 -2.34 11.40
CA ALA A 14 4.88 -1.09 11.81
C ALA A 14 4.37 -0.64 13.17
N GLU A 15 5.28 -0.08 13.95
CA GLU A 15 5.02 0.59 15.21
C GLU A 15 5.06 2.11 15.02
N ARG A 16 4.55 2.87 16.00
CA ARG A 16 4.55 4.34 15.95
C ARG A 16 5.95 4.92 15.69
N SER A 17 6.97 4.31 16.25
CA SER A 17 8.37 4.71 16.03
C SER A 17 8.89 4.50 14.60
N ASP A 18 8.16 3.73 13.79
CA ASP A 18 8.52 3.48 12.38
C ASP A 18 8.02 4.58 11.42
N VAL A 19 7.26 5.56 11.90
CA VAL A 19 6.68 6.60 11.02
C VAL A 19 7.73 7.30 10.15
N PRO A 20 8.91 7.68 10.61
CA PRO A 20 9.95 8.25 9.75
C PRO A 20 10.39 7.30 8.63
N LEU A 21 10.49 6.00 8.91
CA LEU A 21 10.82 4.97 7.93
C LEU A 21 9.71 4.81 6.89
N VAL A 22 8.45 4.78 7.34
CA VAL A 22 7.29 4.69 6.45
C VAL A 22 7.26 5.87 5.49
N LEU A 23 7.45 7.10 5.98
CA LEU A 23 7.50 8.29 5.14
C LEU A 23 8.66 8.22 4.13
N ARG A 24 9.80 7.70 4.52
CA ARG A 24 10.94 7.50 3.62
C ARG A 24 10.58 6.54 2.48
N PHE A 25 9.95 5.42 2.79
CA PHE A 25 9.51 4.46 1.77
C PHE A 25 8.45 5.04 0.84
N ILE A 26 7.50 5.83 1.36
CA ILE A 26 6.52 6.53 0.54
C ILE A 26 7.22 7.45 -0.47
N ARG A 27 8.22 8.21 -0.05
CA ARG A 27 9.00 9.09 -0.93
C ARG A 27 9.84 8.32 -1.94
N GLU A 28 10.45 7.21 -1.54
CA GLU A 28 11.20 6.34 -2.45
C GLU A 28 10.28 5.75 -3.54
N LEU A 29 9.09 5.29 -3.17
CA LEU A 29 8.08 4.79 -4.11
C LEU A 29 7.61 5.90 -5.06
N ALA A 30 7.28 7.07 -4.52
CA ALA A 30 6.84 8.21 -5.33
C ALA A 30 7.91 8.64 -6.36
N ARG A 31 9.17 8.57 -5.98
CA ARG A 31 10.30 8.81 -6.90
C ARG A 31 10.36 7.77 -8.01
N TYR A 32 10.19 6.51 -7.68
CA TYR A 32 10.11 5.42 -8.67
C TYR A 32 8.94 5.64 -9.65
N GLU A 33 7.79 6.08 -9.14
CA GLU A 33 6.59 6.37 -9.94
C GLU A 33 6.65 7.75 -10.64
N GLN A 34 7.73 8.51 -10.47
CA GLN A 34 7.91 9.87 -11.04
C GLN A 34 6.88 10.89 -10.54
N MET A 35 6.45 10.75 -9.28
CA MET A 35 5.40 11.55 -8.63
C MET A 35 5.86 12.12 -7.28
N GLU A 36 7.17 12.28 -7.06
CA GLU A 36 7.70 12.72 -5.75
C GLU A 36 7.18 14.09 -5.31
N ASP A 37 6.92 14.99 -6.28
CA ASP A 37 6.35 16.31 -6.05
C ASP A 37 4.90 16.29 -5.53
N GLN A 38 4.21 15.16 -5.64
CA GLN A 38 2.85 14.99 -5.13
C GLN A 38 2.80 14.59 -3.66
N VAL A 39 3.93 14.20 -3.05
CA VAL A 39 3.98 13.79 -1.65
C VAL A 39 3.96 15.02 -0.75
N VAL A 40 2.83 15.23 -0.08
CA VAL A 40 2.64 16.30 0.91
C VAL A 40 2.51 15.77 2.34
N ALA A 41 2.50 14.45 2.49
CA ALA A 41 2.44 13.80 3.81
C ALA A 41 3.67 14.14 4.64
N ASP A 42 3.46 14.33 5.93
CA ASP A 42 4.50 14.50 6.93
C ASP A 42 4.37 13.46 8.05
N GLU A 43 5.35 13.42 8.94
CA GLU A 43 5.36 12.43 10.02
C GLU A 43 4.16 12.58 10.96
N ALA A 44 3.77 13.82 11.31
CA ALA A 44 2.66 14.07 12.22
C ALA A 44 1.32 13.59 11.64
N THR A 45 1.08 13.83 10.36
CA THR A 45 -0.11 13.37 9.66
C THR A 45 -0.15 11.84 9.58
N LEU A 46 0.97 11.22 9.20
CA LEU A 46 1.06 9.75 9.13
C LEU A 46 0.86 9.11 10.49
N GLU A 47 1.47 9.66 11.53
CA GLU A 47 1.32 9.14 12.90
C GLU A 47 -0.15 9.15 13.33
N ARG A 48 -0.84 10.28 13.12
CA ARG A 48 -2.26 10.40 13.43
C ARG A 48 -3.10 9.38 12.65
N GLU A 49 -2.95 9.34 11.33
CA GLU A 49 -3.79 8.50 10.46
C GLU A 49 -3.54 7.00 10.67
N LEU A 50 -2.29 6.59 10.91
CA LEU A 50 -1.95 5.19 11.07
C LEU A 50 -2.19 4.66 12.48
N PHE A 51 -1.95 5.46 13.52
CA PHE A 51 -1.91 4.98 14.89
C PHE A 51 -3.01 5.54 15.78
N ASP A 52 -3.50 6.76 15.56
CA ASP A 52 -4.60 7.33 16.33
C ASP A 52 -5.94 7.00 15.67
N GLU A 53 -6.12 7.36 14.40
CA GLU A 53 -7.36 7.12 13.64
C GLU A 53 -7.46 5.70 13.08
N ARG A 54 -6.33 5.03 12.90
CA ARG A 54 -6.24 3.66 12.36
C ARG A 54 -6.91 3.50 11.00
N GLY A 55 -6.75 4.50 10.14
CA GLY A 55 -7.29 4.50 8.78
C GLY A 55 -6.58 3.55 7.82
N ALA A 56 -5.34 3.21 8.12
CA ALA A 56 -4.53 2.27 7.36
C ALA A 56 -3.56 1.51 8.28
N GLU A 57 -3.01 0.43 7.75
CA GLU A 57 -2.03 -0.43 8.43
C GLU A 57 -0.78 -0.56 7.55
N VAL A 58 0.35 -0.84 8.16
CA VAL A 58 1.62 -1.02 7.46
C VAL A 58 2.31 -2.31 7.88
N LEU A 59 2.74 -3.09 6.89
CA LEU A 59 3.70 -4.17 7.05
C LEU A 59 5.08 -3.69 6.60
N LEU A 60 6.09 -3.97 7.39
CA LEU A 60 7.49 -3.75 7.06
C LEU A 60 8.16 -5.08 6.74
N ALA A 61 8.98 -5.09 5.70
CA ALA A 61 9.85 -6.20 5.37
C ALA A 61 11.29 -5.85 5.75
N GLU A 62 11.92 -6.75 6.49
CA GLU A 62 13.31 -6.63 6.93
C GLU A 62 14.11 -7.82 6.40
N LYS A 63 15.30 -7.57 5.89
CA LYS A 63 16.24 -8.61 5.50
C LYS A 63 17.51 -8.47 6.32
N ASP A 64 17.86 -9.53 7.05
CA ASP A 64 18.99 -9.54 7.97
C ASP A 64 18.96 -8.34 8.95
N GLY A 65 17.75 -7.98 9.41
CA GLY A 65 17.52 -6.86 10.33
C GLY A 65 17.43 -5.48 9.68
N GLU A 66 17.63 -5.36 8.37
CA GLU A 66 17.55 -4.09 7.65
C GLU A 66 16.21 -3.93 6.92
N PRO A 67 15.53 -2.77 7.08
CA PRO A 67 14.29 -2.50 6.37
C PRO A 67 14.52 -2.45 4.84
N VAL A 68 13.79 -3.25 4.08
CA VAL A 68 13.95 -3.35 2.63
C VAL A 68 12.69 -3.09 1.84
N GLY A 69 11.55 -3.00 2.49
CA GLY A 69 10.28 -2.75 1.81
C GLY A 69 9.11 -2.60 2.76
N PHE A 70 7.96 -2.22 2.21
CA PHE A 70 6.73 -2.06 2.98
C PHE A 70 5.49 -2.30 2.11
N ALA A 71 4.39 -2.56 2.78
CA ALA A 71 3.04 -2.53 2.22
C ALA A 71 2.15 -1.69 3.14
N LEU A 72 1.44 -0.72 2.58
CA LEU A 72 0.44 0.08 3.28
C LEU A 72 -0.93 -0.28 2.73
N TYR A 73 -1.87 -0.63 3.59
CA TYR A 73 -3.17 -1.17 3.19
C TYR A 73 -4.28 -0.74 4.16
N PHE A 74 -5.51 -0.85 3.68
CA PHE A 74 -6.70 -0.56 4.48
C PHE A 74 -7.87 -1.45 4.01
N HIS A 75 -9.00 -1.42 4.73
CA HIS A 75 -10.18 -2.16 4.33
C HIS A 75 -11.08 -1.31 3.43
N ASN A 76 -11.43 -1.86 2.28
CA ASN A 76 -12.56 -1.42 1.48
C ASN A 76 -13.77 -2.34 1.72
N PHE A 77 -14.85 -2.18 0.98
CA PHE A 77 -16.04 -2.98 1.13
C PHE A 77 -16.64 -3.33 -0.24
N SER A 78 -17.02 -4.58 -0.42
CA SER A 78 -17.75 -5.03 -1.59
C SER A 78 -19.21 -5.29 -1.23
N THR A 79 -20.12 -4.50 -1.82
CA THR A 79 -21.57 -4.72 -1.63
C THR A 79 -22.03 -6.01 -2.30
N PHE A 80 -21.39 -6.42 -3.40
CA PHE A 80 -21.75 -7.66 -4.10
C PHE A 80 -21.39 -8.89 -3.27
N LEU A 81 -20.25 -8.86 -2.55
CA LEU A 81 -19.84 -9.94 -1.66
C LEU A 81 -20.41 -9.78 -0.24
N GLY A 82 -20.92 -8.60 0.11
CA GLY A 82 -21.45 -8.29 1.44
C GLY A 82 -20.38 -8.30 2.52
N ARG A 83 -19.13 -8.01 2.20
CA ARG A 83 -18.01 -8.07 3.15
C ARG A 83 -16.84 -7.17 2.75
N ARG A 84 -15.94 -6.96 3.71
CA ARG A 84 -14.72 -6.19 3.51
C ARG A 84 -13.78 -6.86 2.51
N GLY A 85 -12.95 -6.03 1.91
CA GLY A 85 -11.74 -6.44 1.24
C GLY A 85 -10.52 -5.81 1.89
N ILE A 86 -9.33 -6.20 1.46
CA ILE A 86 -8.11 -5.45 1.71
C ILE A 86 -7.75 -4.70 0.42
N TYR A 87 -7.52 -3.39 0.57
CA TYR A 87 -7.00 -2.55 -0.50
C TYR A 87 -5.55 -2.20 -0.19
N LEU A 88 -4.65 -2.59 -1.09
CA LEU A 88 -3.23 -2.29 -1.00
C LEU A 88 -2.98 -0.94 -1.69
N GLU A 89 -2.68 0.09 -0.89
CA GLU A 89 -2.36 1.42 -1.41
C GLU A 89 -0.95 1.47 -1.97
N ASP A 90 0.04 1.04 -1.18
CA ASP A 90 1.45 1.08 -1.56
C ASP A 90 2.13 -0.26 -1.35
N LEU A 91 2.90 -0.69 -2.34
CA LEU A 91 3.84 -1.80 -2.26
C LEU A 91 5.18 -1.34 -2.81
N TYR A 92 6.21 -1.38 -1.99
CA TYR A 92 7.56 -0.97 -2.38
C TYR A 92 8.62 -1.90 -1.82
N VAL A 93 9.59 -2.23 -2.66
CA VAL A 93 10.81 -2.97 -2.29
C VAL A 93 12.00 -2.19 -2.82
N ARG A 94 12.98 -1.93 -1.97
CA ARG A 94 14.21 -1.24 -2.37
C ARG A 94 14.89 -1.97 -3.53
N PRO A 95 15.50 -1.23 -4.48
CA PRO A 95 16.10 -1.83 -5.68
C PRO A 95 17.08 -2.97 -5.36
N GLU A 96 17.94 -2.81 -4.34
CA GLU A 96 18.94 -3.79 -3.93
C GLU A 96 18.35 -5.08 -3.35
N ALA A 97 17.09 -5.06 -2.93
CA ALA A 97 16.40 -6.23 -2.39
C ALA A 97 15.38 -6.85 -3.37
N ARG A 98 15.25 -6.30 -4.57
CA ARG A 98 14.34 -6.84 -5.60
C ARG A 98 14.85 -8.17 -6.14
N GLY A 99 13.90 -8.99 -6.65
CA GLY A 99 14.22 -10.31 -7.18
C GLY A 99 14.55 -11.36 -6.10
N GLN A 100 14.29 -11.05 -4.83
CA GLN A 100 14.57 -11.92 -3.68
C GLN A 100 13.31 -12.38 -2.95
N GLY A 101 12.14 -12.20 -3.56
CA GLY A 101 10.87 -12.67 -3.01
C GLY A 101 10.22 -11.76 -1.97
N VAL A 102 10.74 -10.56 -1.72
CA VAL A 102 10.20 -9.63 -0.69
C VAL A 102 8.79 -9.18 -1.06
N GLY A 103 8.55 -8.72 -2.29
CA GLY A 103 7.23 -8.31 -2.74
C GLY A 103 6.21 -9.44 -2.70
N THR A 104 6.61 -10.65 -3.10
CA THR A 104 5.78 -11.85 -3.02
C THR A 104 5.41 -12.16 -1.57
N ALA A 105 6.37 -12.08 -0.64
CA ALA A 105 6.12 -12.32 0.78
C ALA A 105 5.11 -11.31 1.36
N LEU A 106 5.26 -10.02 1.03
CA LEU A 106 4.32 -8.98 1.46
C LEU A 106 2.89 -9.24 0.95
N ILE A 107 2.73 -9.55 -0.33
CA ILE A 107 1.39 -9.83 -0.90
C ILE A 107 0.81 -11.12 -0.33
N ARG A 108 1.60 -12.17 -0.13
CA ARG A 108 1.13 -13.41 0.51
C ARG A 108 0.64 -13.17 1.94
N GLU A 109 1.33 -12.34 2.69
CA GLU A 109 0.89 -11.96 4.04
C GLU A 109 -0.42 -11.18 4.00
N LEU A 110 -0.59 -10.25 3.06
CA LEU A 110 -1.87 -9.56 2.88
C LEU A 110 -2.99 -10.52 2.48
N ALA A 111 -2.72 -11.49 1.62
CA ALA A 111 -3.70 -12.53 1.25
C ALA A 111 -4.07 -13.40 2.46
N ARG A 112 -3.10 -13.76 3.30
CA ARG A 112 -3.32 -14.49 4.55
C ARG A 112 -4.20 -13.68 5.51
N LEU A 113 -3.90 -12.41 5.70
CA LEU A 113 -4.70 -11.50 6.52
C LEU A 113 -6.13 -11.33 5.97
N ALA A 114 -6.27 -11.22 4.65
CA ALA A 114 -7.58 -11.15 4.01
C ALA A 114 -8.41 -12.40 4.32
N ALA A 115 -7.84 -13.57 4.16
CA ALA A 115 -8.51 -14.84 4.48
C ALA A 115 -8.88 -14.93 5.97
N GLU A 116 -7.94 -14.62 6.86
CA GLU A 116 -8.15 -14.64 8.30
C GLU A 116 -9.25 -13.70 8.77
N ARG A 117 -9.34 -12.50 8.16
CA ARG A 117 -10.33 -11.47 8.49
C ARG A 117 -11.67 -11.66 7.77
N GLY A 118 -11.83 -12.71 6.99
CA GLY A 118 -13.05 -12.97 6.21
C GLY A 118 -13.27 -11.99 5.06
N CYS A 119 -12.20 -11.37 4.56
CA CYS A 119 -12.26 -10.48 3.40
C CYS A 119 -12.45 -11.27 2.11
N GLY A 120 -13.19 -10.69 1.16
CA GLY A 120 -13.51 -11.35 -0.11
C GLY A 120 -12.54 -11.05 -1.23
N ARG A 121 -11.72 -10.00 -1.09
CA ARG A 121 -10.80 -9.52 -2.13
C ARG A 121 -9.53 -8.94 -1.53
N LEU A 122 -8.47 -8.97 -2.35
CA LEU A 122 -7.27 -8.16 -2.21
C LEU A 122 -7.09 -7.40 -3.53
N GLU A 123 -7.13 -6.07 -3.48
CA GLU A 123 -7.14 -5.21 -4.67
C GLU A 123 -6.08 -4.11 -4.54
N TRP A 124 -5.58 -3.63 -5.69
CA TRP A 124 -4.63 -2.51 -5.78
C TRP A 124 -4.66 -1.90 -7.18
N TRP A 125 -4.07 -0.71 -7.30
CA TRP A 125 -3.85 -0.06 -8.59
C TRP A 125 -2.40 -0.24 -9.04
N CYS A 126 -2.20 -0.26 -10.33
CA CYS A 126 -0.90 -0.30 -10.95
C CYS A 126 -0.88 0.69 -12.12
N LEU A 127 0.17 1.49 -12.20
CA LEU A 127 0.36 2.39 -13.33
C LEU A 127 0.47 1.57 -14.64
N ASP A 128 -0.26 1.98 -15.66
CA ASP A 128 -0.36 1.23 -16.93
C ASP A 128 0.99 1.08 -17.65
N TRP A 129 1.94 1.99 -17.40
CA TRP A 129 3.28 1.92 -17.99
C TRP A 129 4.24 0.98 -17.22
N ASN A 130 3.88 0.54 -16.02
CA ASN A 130 4.77 -0.23 -15.14
C ASN A 130 4.78 -1.72 -15.49
N GLU A 131 5.37 -2.07 -16.63
CA GLU A 131 5.43 -3.44 -17.14
C GLU A 131 6.05 -4.47 -16.17
N PRO A 132 7.15 -4.18 -15.45
CA PRO A 132 7.68 -5.14 -14.49
C PRO A 132 6.69 -5.51 -13.40
N SER A 133 5.96 -4.53 -12.87
CA SER A 133 4.93 -4.75 -11.85
C SER A 133 3.72 -5.48 -12.41
N ILE A 134 3.27 -5.14 -13.62
CA ILE A 134 2.17 -5.84 -14.31
C ILE A 134 2.49 -7.32 -14.46
N ARG A 135 3.68 -7.67 -14.95
CA ARG A 135 4.10 -9.08 -15.07
C ARG A 135 4.15 -9.78 -13.71
N PHE A 136 4.67 -9.10 -12.70
CA PHE A 136 4.72 -9.62 -11.34
C PHE A 136 3.31 -9.93 -10.80
N TYR A 137 2.37 -9.00 -10.92
CA TYR A 137 1.00 -9.20 -10.44
C TYR A 137 0.26 -10.29 -11.19
N ARG A 138 0.38 -10.35 -12.50
CA ARG A 138 -0.19 -11.45 -13.32
C ARG A 138 0.38 -12.80 -12.93
N GLY A 139 1.66 -12.87 -12.64
CA GLY A 139 2.31 -14.09 -12.15
C GLY A 139 1.79 -14.59 -10.81
N LEU A 140 1.19 -13.71 -10.00
CA LEU A 140 0.52 -14.04 -8.74
C LEU A 140 -0.95 -14.47 -8.92
N GLY A 141 -1.49 -14.43 -10.15
CA GLY A 141 -2.88 -14.72 -10.44
C GLY A 141 -3.83 -13.53 -10.33
N ALA A 142 -3.30 -12.29 -10.24
CA ALA A 142 -4.12 -11.09 -10.25
C ALA A 142 -4.67 -10.82 -11.66
N GLU A 143 -5.92 -10.39 -11.71
CA GLU A 143 -6.63 -10.05 -12.94
C GLU A 143 -6.83 -8.54 -13.03
N PRO A 144 -6.47 -7.89 -14.16
CA PRO A 144 -6.74 -6.46 -14.34
C PRO A 144 -8.23 -6.22 -14.53
N MET A 145 -8.77 -5.23 -13.83
CA MET A 145 -10.19 -4.85 -13.92
C MET A 145 -10.36 -3.71 -14.94
N ASP A 146 -10.03 -3.98 -16.20
CA ASP A 146 -9.91 -2.97 -17.27
C ASP A 146 -11.22 -2.28 -17.66
N GLU A 147 -12.37 -2.85 -17.28
CA GLU A 147 -13.69 -2.25 -17.55
C GLU A 147 -14.03 -1.08 -16.61
N TRP A 148 -13.24 -0.86 -15.57
CA TRP A 148 -13.49 0.15 -14.56
C TRP A 148 -12.55 1.33 -14.72
N THR A 149 -13.10 2.53 -14.63
CA THR A 149 -12.34 3.78 -14.61
C THR A 149 -12.44 4.41 -13.23
N VAL A 150 -11.30 4.82 -12.67
CA VAL A 150 -11.24 5.53 -11.40
C VAL A 150 -11.61 7.00 -11.62
N TYR A 151 -12.58 7.49 -10.86
CA TYR A 151 -12.93 8.91 -10.80
C TYR A 151 -12.47 9.50 -9.47
N ARG A 152 -11.84 10.66 -9.53
CA ARG A 152 -11.29 11.36 -8.36
C ARG A 152 -11.78 12.79 -8.31
N VAL A 153 -12.24 13.22 -7.14
CA VAL A 153 -12.46 14.63 -6.82
C VAL A 153 -11.51 15.01 -5.70
N SER A 154 -10.69 16.01 -5.91
CA SER A 154 -9.66 16.42 -4.95
C SER A 154 -9.44 17.94 -4.97
N GLY A 155 -8.69 18.46 -4.01
CA GLY A 155 -8.32 19.86 -3.95
C GLY A 155 -9.53 20.80 -3.93
N ASP A 156 -9.45 21.87 -4.73
CA ASP A 156 -10.51 22.89 -4.82
C ASP A 156 -11.85 22.33 -5.32
N ALA A 157 -11.81 21.33 -6.20
CA ALA A 157 -13.02 20.67 -6.69
C ALA A 157 -13.77 19.96 -5.57
N LEU A 158 -13.04 19.31 -4.66
CA LEU A 158 -13.64 18.67 -3.48
C LEU A 158 -14.28 19.70 -2.57
N GLY A 159 -13.59 20.82 -2.29
CA GLY A 159 -14.14 21.91 -1.49
C GLY A 159 -15.43 22.50 -2.08
N ARG A 160 -15.45 22.76 -3.39
CA ARG A 160 -16.66 23.25 -4.06
C ARG A 160 -17.83 22.25 -3.97
N LEU A 161 -17.55 20.98 -4.22
CA LEU A 161 -18.58 19.93 -4.14
C LEU A 161 -19.15 19.79 -2.72
N ALA A 162 -18.32 19.99 -1.70
CA ALA A 162 -18.72 19.98 -0.29
C ALA A 162 -19.48 21.27 0.15
N GLY A 163 -19.69 22.24 -0.74
CA GLY A 163 -20.31 23.51 -0.41
C GLY A 163 -19.42 24.45 0.42
N GLN A 164 -18.11 24.20 0.45
CA GLN A 164 -17.13 25.04 1.13
C GLN A 164 -16.72 26.16 0.17
N GLU A 165 -17.41 27.30 0.21
CA GLU A 165 -16.93 28.50 -0.49
C GLU A 165 -15.69 29.02 0.23
N ARG A 166 -14.59 29.22 -0.52
CA ARG A 166 -13.46 30.00 0.01
C ARG A 166 -14.00 31.40 0.29
N GLY A 167 -13.99 31.80 1.56
CA GLY A 167 -14.27 33.17 1.94
C GLY A 167 -13.39 34.09 1.10
N ARG A 168 -14.02 35.08 0.48
CA ARG A 168 -13.36 36.16 -0.31
C ARG A 168 -12.45 36.97 0.60
#